data_e293a747e506a4dea69d7e75efe07eff
#
_entry.id   e293a747e506a4dea69d7e75efe07eff
#
_cell.length_a   1.000
_cell.length_b   1.000
_cell.length_c   1.000
_cell.angle_alpha   90.00
_cell.angle_beta   90.00
_cell.angle_gamma   90.00
#
_symmetry.space_group_name_H-M   'P 1'
#
loop_
_entity.id
_entity.type
_entity.pdbx_description
1 polymer ?
#
loop_
_entity_poly.entity_id
_entity_poly.type
_entity_poly.pdbx_seq_one_letter_code
_entity_poly.pdbx_strand_id
1 'polypeptide(L)'
;ISLGLVGSEMCIRDSQELITFDTPGGKIHFAIGFGIANSIMVEGQDGNIIIDAADSRYDAEKIYELFRKKNSNPVKAIIYTHNHGDHTFGAAYYLDIQDYKPQIIAHEDTDYYVQRIIGILNPIITQRSARMFGTFLPEEELINVGIGPRLNVSKSPNGYVKPDLTFSDELKITISGIEIELYHAPGETNDQIFVWLPKHKSLMPGDNIYKTFPNLYTIRGTTHRDVTGWIESLDLMKSFYPEYLFPSHTRPVIGKNEINNIFITYLSLIH
;
A
#
# COMPACT_ATOMS: atom_id res chain seq x y z
N ILE A 1 6.54 20.68 -17.31
CA ILE A 1 6.23 20.19 -15.94
C ILE A 1 5.67 21.38 -15.18
N SER A 2 4.40 21.34 -14.81
CA SER A 2 3.75 22.42 -14.08
C SER A 2 4.30 22.48 -12.65
N LEU A 3 5.04 23.52 -12.33
CA LEU A 3 5.54 23.81 -10.97
C LEU A 3 4.43 23.90 -9.91
N GLY A 4 3.17 24.10 -10.32
CA GLY A 4 2.02 24.15 -9.42
C GLY A 4 1.62 22.78 -8.83
N LEU A 5 1.93 21.67 -9.48
CA LEU A 5 1.68 20.32 -8.97
C LEU A 5 2.62 19.94 -7.81
N VAL A 6 3.86 20.40 -7.84
CA VAL A 6 4.87 20.09 -6.82
C VAL A 6 4.51 20.74 -5.47
N GLY A 7 4.02 21.97 -5.47
CA GLY A 7 3.67 22.67 -4.23
C GLY A 7 2.38 22.14 -3.57
N SER A 8 1.35 21.81 -4.34
CA SER A 8 0.09 21.28 -3.80
C SER A 8 0.26 19.84 -3.25
N GLU A 9 1.04 18.99 -3.91
CA GLU A 9 1.31 17.64 -3.42
C GLU A 9 2.22 17.64 -2.17
N MET A 10 3.15 18.59 -2.05
CA MET A 10 3.96 18.75 -0.82
C MET A 10 3.11 19.09 0.40
N CYS A 11 2.16 20.02 0.28
CA CYS A 11 1.23 20.35 1.37
C CYS A 11 0.33 19.17 1.78
N ILE A 12 0.09 18.24 0.87
CA ILE A 12 -0.74 17.05 1.07
C ILE A 12 0.03 15.94 1.80
N ARG A 13 1.33 15.84 1.59
CA ARG A 13 2.19 14.79 2.17
C ARG A 13 2.45 14.93 3.66
N ASP A 14 2.25 16.11 4.21
CA ASP A 14 2.58 16.43 5.61
C ASP A 14 1.35 16.39 6.53
N SER A 15 0.13 16.27 6.00
CA SER A 15 -1.11 16.23 6.78
C SER A 15 -1.64 14.82 6.93
N GLN A 16 -1.82 14.39 8.19
CA GLN A 16 -2.51 13.15 8.51
C GLN A 16 -4.01 13.31 8.26
N GLU A 17 -4.58 12.50 7.39
CA GLU A 17 -5.98 12.59 7.00
C GLU A 17 -6.62 11.20 6.88
N LEU A 18 -7.88 11.08 7.32
CA LEU A 18 -8.73 9.94 7.06
C LEU A 18 -9.86 10.37 6.12
N ILE A 19 -9.82 9.89 4.89
CA ILE A 19 -10.83 10.19 3.87
C ILE A 19 -11.79 9.01 3.78
N THR A 20 -13.09 9.28 3.74
CA THR A 20 -14.11 8.25 3.54
C THR A 20 -14.73 8.41 2.15
N PHE A 21 -14.83 7.32 1.42
CA PHE A 21 -15.45 7.24 0.10
C PHE A 21 -16.71 6.37 0.16
N ASP A 22 -17.83 6.92 -0.29
CA ASP A 22 -19.05 6.17 -0.55
C ASP A 22 -18.97 5.60 -1.97
N THR A 23 -18.77 4.30 -2.07
CA THR A 23 -18.70 3.58 -3.34
C THR A 23 -19.99 2.76 -3.57
N PRO A 24 -20.25 2.25 -4.78
CA PRO A 24 -21.43 1.43 -5.03
C PRO A 24 -21.52 0.16 -4.15
N GLY A 25 -20.38 -0.36 -3.68
CA GLY A 25 -20.32 -1.55 -2.84
C GLY A 25 -20.37 -1.28 -1.33
N GLY A 26 -20.23 -0.02 -0.90
CA GLY A 26 -20.14 0.38 0.51
C GLY A 26 -19.03 1.39 0.75
N LYS A 27 -18.63 1.54 2.00
CA LYS A 27 -17.62 2.54 2.38
C LYS A 27 -16.20 2.00 2.34
N ILE A 28 -15.31 2.85 1.86
CA ILE A 28 -13.86 2.66 1.91
C ILE A 28 -13.26 3.84 2.65
N HIS A 29 -12.40 3.57 3.63
CA HIS A 29 -11.67 4.55 4.41
C HIS A 29 -10.19 4.50 4.03
N PHE A 30 -9.65 5.66 3.72
CA PHE A 30 -8.29 5.82 3.21
C PHE A 30 -7.49 6.70 4.17
N ALA A 31 -6.49 6.11 4.82
CA ALA A 31 -5.60 6.80 5.75
C ALA A 31 -4.33 7.23 5.01
N ILE A 32 -4.08 8.53 4.94
CA ILE A 32 -2.93 9.14 4.28
C ILE A 32 -2.12 10.00 5.24
N GLY A 33 -0.78 9.97 5.11
CA GLY A 33 0.13 10.84 5.87
C GLY A 33 0.51 10.30 7.26
N PHE A 34 0.16 9.07 7.61
CA PHE A 34 0.52 8.44 8.89
C PHE A 34 1.87 7.72 8.81
N GLY A 35 2.12 7.02 7.75
CA GLY A 35 3.35 6.33 7.38
C GLY A 35 3.75 6.69 5.95
N ILE A 36 4.79 6.06 5.41
CA ILE A 36 5.18 6.26 4.01
C ILE A 36 4.07 5.76 3.09
N ALA A 37 3.56 4.55 3.33
CA ALA A 37 2.43 4.02 2.60
C ALA A 37 1.10 4.42 3.26
N ASN A 38 0.07 4.48 2.44
CA ASN A 38 -1.31 4.62 2.85
C ASN A 38 -1.84 3.26 3.35
N SER A 39 -2.83 3.29 4.24
CA SER A 39 -3.56 2.11 4.64
C SER A 39 -5.04 2.28 4.33
N ILE A 40 -5.69 1.22 3.89
CA ILE A 40 -7.07 1.28 3.41
C ILE A 40 -7.91 0.30 4.22
N MET A 41 -9.07 0.77 4.71
CA MET A 41 -10.07 -0.10 5.34
C MET A 41 -11.32 -0.16 4.48
N VAL A 42 -11.76 -1.38 4.18
CA VAL A 42 -13.05 -1.65 3.51
C VAL A 42 -14.03 -2.16 4.55
N GLU A 43 -15.19 -1.50 4.68
CA GLU A 43 -16.24 -1.92 5.60
C GLU A 43 -16.99 -3.14 5.07
N GLY A 44 -17.03 -4.21 5.85
CA GLY A 44 -17.84 -5.39 5.58
C GLY A 44 -19.04 -5.52 6.55
N GLN A 45 -19.86 -6.53 6.33
CA GLN A 45 -21.11 -6.75 7.07
C GLN A 45 -20.86 -7.02 8.56
N ASP A 46 -19.89 -7.89 8.87
CA ASP A 46 -19.55 -8.34 10.23
C ASP A 46 -18.07 -8.20 10.56
N GLY A 47 -17.30 -7.52 9.71
CA GLY A 47 -15.87 -7.29 9.87
C GLY A 47 -15.29 -6.41 8.80
N ASN A 48 -14.14 -5.84 9.09
CA ASN A 48 -13.40 -4.95 8.21
C ASN A 48 -12.21 -5.67 7.57
N ILE A 49 -11.79 -5.20 6.40
CA ILE A 49 -10.60 -5.67 5.70
C ILE A 49 -9.62 -4.52 5.62
N ILE A 50 -8.36 -4.78 5.98
CA ILE A 50 -7.26 -3.82 5.85
C ILE A 50 -6.42 -4.20 4.62
N ILE A 51 -6.11 -3.22 3.80
CA ILE A 51 -5.17 -3.33 2.69
C ILE A 51 -3.98 -2.47 3.03
N ASP A 52 -2.82 -3.10 3.14
CA ASP A 52 -1.56 -2.59 3.65
C ASP A 52 -1.61 -2.09 5.11
N ALA A 53 -0.74 -2.63 5.93
CA ALA A 53 -0.80 -2.53 7.39
C ALA A 53 0.07 -1.41 7.98
N ALA A 54 0.59 -0.49 7.15
CA ALA A 54 1.56 0.55 7.50
C ALA A 54 3.00 0.03 7.79
N ASP A 55 3.94 0.97 7.98
CA ASP A 55 5.38 0.71 8.13
C ASP A 55 5.81 0.36 9.56
N SER A 56 4.91 0.47 10.53
CA SER A 56 5.20 0.18 11.93
C SER A 56 3.93 -0.10 12.74
N ARG A 57 4.09 -0.80 13.87
CA ARG A 57 3.00 -0.96 14.85
C ARG A 57 2.49 0.39 15.37
N TYR A 58 3.38 1.36 15.52
CA TYR A 58 3.05 2.70 15.98
C TYR A 58 2.13 3.44 15.00
N ASP A 59 2.36 3.33 13.70
CA ASP A 59 1.49 3.96 12.69
C ASP A 59 0.20 3.16 12.50
N ALA A 60 0.26 1.82 12.54
CA ALA A 60 -0.91 0.96 12.52
C ALA A 60 -1.88 1.28 13.67
N GLU A 61 -1.38 1.52 14.90
CA GLU A 61 -2.17 1.95 16.05
C GLU A 61 -2.93 3.23 15.76
N LYS A 62 -2.23 4.27 15.32
CA LYS A 62 -2.84 5.58 15.01
C LYS A 62 -3.90 5.50 13.92
N ILE A 63 -3.60 4.75 12.87
CA ILE A 63 -4.53 4.53 11.75
C ILE A 63 -5.76 3.77 12.24
N TYR A 64 -5.56 2.68 12.98
CA TYR A 64 -6.68 1.86 13.47
C TYR A 64 -7.58 2.61 14.44
N GLU A 65 -7.05 3.47 15.29
CA GLU A 65 -7.87 4.31 16.15
C GLU A 65 -8.82 5.24 15.40
N LEU A 66 -8.44 5.65 14.20
CA LEU A 66 -9.32 6.43 13.32
C LEU A 66 -10.30 5.54 12.58
N PHE A 67 -9.86 4.39 12.08
CA PHE A 67 -10.72 3.41 11.43
C PHE A 67 -11.84 2.93 12.33
N ARG A 68 -11.53 2.55 13.57
CA ARG A 68 -12.54 2.07 14.54
C ARG A 68 -13.58 3.12 14.92
N LYS A 69 -13.28 4.42 14.80
CA LYS A 69 -14.27 5.50 14.97
C LYS A 69 -15.28 5.56 13.82
N LYS A 70 -14.91 5.02 12.64
CA LYS A 70 -15.81 4.92 11.48
C LYS A 70 -16.61 3.62 11.53
N ASN A 71 -15.92 2.50 11.74
CA ASN A 71 -16.54 1.19 11.88
C ASN A 71 -15.79 0.39 12.94
N SER A 72 -16.48 -0.03 14.00
CA SER A 72 -15.90 -0.77 15.13
C SER A 72 -15.93 -2.29 14.97
N ASN A 73 -16.37 -2.80 13.82
CA ASN A 73 -16.32 -4.24 13.53
C ASN A 73 -14.86 -4.74 13.58
N PRO A 74 -14.65 -6.01 13.96
CA PRO A 74 -13.30 -6.58 14.03
C PRO A 74 -12.64 -6.61 12.64
N VAL A 75 -11.31 -6.55 12.61
CA VAL A 75 -10.54 -6.78 11.38
C VAL A 75 -10.53 -8.28 11.10
N LYS A 76 -11.10 -8.70 9.98
CA LYS A 76 -11.20 -10.11 9.55
C LYS A 76 -10.05 -10.54 8.67
N ALA A 77 -9.52 -9.61 7.87
CA ALA A 77 -8.38 -9.89 7.02
C ALA A 77 -7.46 -8.67 6.86
N ILE A 78 -6.20 -8.96 6.60
CA ILE A 78 -5.19 -8.00 6.16
C ILE A 78 -4.62 -8.52 4.84
N ILE A 79 -4.59 -7.68 3.82
CA ILE A 79 -4.04 -8.01 2.51
C ILE A 79 -2.76 -7.18 2.34
N TYR A 80 -1.64 -7.84 2.11
CA TYR A 80 -0.40 -7.18 1.70
C TYR A 80 -0.36 -7.07 0.18
N THR A 81 -0.15 -5.87 -0.32
CA THR A 81 0.02 -5.68 -1.77
C THR A 81 1.38 -6.20 -2.23
N HIS A 82 2.42 -6.12 -1.39
CA HIS A 82 3.75 -6.64 -1.66
C HIS A 82 4.65 -6.65 -0.41
N ASN A 83 5.91 -7.07 -0.56
CA ASN A 83 6.85 -7.36 0.53
C ASN A 83 7.46 -6.15 1.24
N HIS A 84 7.31 -4.92 0.77
CA HIS A 84 7.94 -3.76 1.38
C HIS A 84 7.44 -3.50 2.81
N GLY A 85 8.32 -3.00 3.67
CA GLY A 85 8.04 -2.86 5.09
C GLY A 85 6.95 -1.86 5.42
N ASP A 86 6.81 -0.82 4.61
CA ASP A 86 5.76 0.21 4.75
C ASP A 86 4.34 -0.31 4.46
N HIS A 87 4.21 -1.53 3.91
CA HIS A 87 2.93 -2.21 3.70
C HIS A 87 2.67 -3.34 4.70
N THR A 88 3.74 -3.86 5.35
CA THR A 88 3.65 -5.13 6.07
C THR A 88 4.02 -5.05 7.56
N PHE A 89 4.83 -4.07 8.00
CA PHE A 89 5.43 -4.07 9.33
C PHE A 89 4.50 -3.60 10.47
N GLY A 90 3.30 -3.13 10.15
CA GLY A 90 2.29 -2.79 11.15
C GLY A 90 1.35 -3.93 11.53
N ALA A 91 1.36 -5.06 10.81
CA ALA A 91 0.35 -6.10 10.90
C ALA A 91 0.18 -6.72 12.29
N ALA A 92 1.26 -6.92 13.03
CA ALA A 92 1.19 -7.49 14.38
C ALA A 92 0.32 -6.68 15.35
N TYR A 93 0.18 -5.37 15.14
CA TYR A 93 -0.73 -4.57 15.95
C TYR A 93 -2.17 -5.07 15.90
N TYR A 94 -2.67 -5.39 14.70
CA TYR A 94 -4.03 -5.88 14.50
C TYR A 94 -4.29 -7.25 15.12
N LEU A 95 -3.25 -8.06 15.34
CA LEU A 95 -3.38 -9.34 16.03
C LEU A 95 -3.47 -9.17 17.55
N ASP A 96 -2.79 -8.15 18.09
CA ASP A 96 -2.68 -7.94 19.53
C ASP A 96 -3.92 -7.25 20.13
N ILE A 97 -4.69 -6.50 19.33
CA ILE A 97 -5.81 -5.67 19.81
C ILE A 97 -7.16 -6.38 19.84
N GLN A 98 -7.24 -7.62 19.38
CA GLN A 98 -8.50 -8.39 19.32
C GLN A 98 -8.25 -9.87 19.59
N ASP A 99 -9.26 -10.55 20.18
CA ASP A 99 -9.18 -11.99 20.46
C ASP A 99 -9.27 -12.87 19.20
N TYR A 100 -9.66 -12.27 18.09
CA TYR A 100 -9.77 -12.94 16.81
C TYR A 100 -8.53 -12.64 15.96
N LYS A 101 -7.87 -13.70 15.46
CA LYS A 101 -6.73 -13.54 14.54
C LYS A 101 -7.25 -13.21 13.13
N PRO A 102 -6.96 -12.02 12.56
CA PRO A 102 -7.28 -11.73 11.18
C PRO A 102 -6.48 -12.64 10.24
N GLN A 103 -7.10 -13.02 9.11
CA GLN A 103 -6.41 -13.76 8.07
C GLN A 103 -5.44 -12.85 7.33
N ILE A 104 -4.18 -13.23 7.21
CA ILE A 104 -3.18 -12.48 6.45
C ILE A 104 -3.08 -13.11 5.05
N ILE A 105 -3.31 -12.29 4.02
CA ILE A 105 -3.37 -12.72 2.62
C ILE A 105 -2.29 -11.99 1.82
N ALA A 106 -1.54 -12.71 1.01
CA ALA A 106 -0.50 -12.15 0.14
C ALA A 106 -0.14 -13.09 -1.02
N HIS A 107 0.70 -12.62 -1.94
CA HIS A 107 1.35 -13.49 -2.91
C HIS A 107 2.26 -14.53 -2.22
N GLU A 108 2.44 -15.70 -2.81
CA GLU A 108 3.21 -16.80 -2.20
C GLU A 108 4.68 -16.44 -1.93
N ASP A 109 5.26 -15.56 -2.74
CA ASP A 109 6.66 -15.12 -2.60
C ASP A 109 6.86 -14.00 -1.58
N THR A 110 5.79 -13.38 -1.06
CA THR A 110 5.91 -12.22 -0.17
C THR A 110 6.75 -12.52 1.07
N ASP A 111 6.51 -13.66 1.75
CA ASP A 111 7.30 -14.05 2.93
C ASP A 111 8.79 -14.23 2.59
N TYR A 112 9.09 -14.85 1.44
CA TYR A 112 10.47 -15.03 1.00
C TYR A 112 11.21 -13.70 0.84
N TYR A 113 10.60 -12.73 0.18
CA TYR A 113 11.21 -11.40 -0.03
C TYR A 113 11.33 -10.61 1.27
N VAL A 114 10.32 -10.65 2.15
CA VAL A 114 10.40 -10.03 3.48
C VAL A 114 11.56 -10.62 4.27
N GLN A 115 11.67 -11.96 4.36
CA GLN A 115 12.73 -12.63 5.09
C GLN A 115 14.13 -12.31 4.56
N ARG A 116 14.28 -12.11 3.25
CA ARG A 116 15.55 -11.64 2.67
C ARG A 116 15.94 -10.26 3.16
N ILE A 117 14.97 -9.33 3.24
CA ILE A 117 15.21 -7.94 3.64
C ILE A 117 15.55 -7.86 5.13
N ILE A 118 14.73 -8.48 5.99
CA ILE A 118 14.93 -8.42 7.45
C ILE A 118 16.05 -9.36 7.95
N GLY A 119 16.44 -10.34 7.16
CA GLY A 119 17.48 -11.32 7.47
C GLY A 119 18.82 -11.00 6.79
N ILE A 120 19.11 -11.72 5.72
CA ILE A 120 20.43 -11.71 5.07
C ILE A 120 20.86 -10.33 4.57
N LEU A 121 19.94 -9.55 4.00
CA LEU A 121 20.23 -8.24 3.42
C LEU A 121 20.16 -7.10 4.44
N ASN A 122 19.64 -7.36 5.65
CA ASN A 122 19.35 -6.33 6.64
C ASN A 122 20.53 -5.36 6.90
N PRO A 123 21.77 -5.79 7.15
CA PRO A 123 22.86 -4.87 7.43
C PRO A 123 23.15 -3.89 6.28
N ILE A 124 23.01 -4.36 5.04
CA ILE A 124 23.28 -3.57 3.84
C ILE A 124 22.10 -2.64 3.54
N ILE A 125 20.90 -3.19 3.55
CA ILE A 125 19.67 -2.44 3.22
C ILE A 125 19.43 -1.35 4.26
N THR A 126 19.62 -1.62 5.56
CA THR A 126 19.46 -0.63 6.62
C THR A 126 20.38 0.57 6.42
N GLN A 127 21.67 0.35 6.13
CA GLN A 127 22.61 1.44 5.90
C GLN A 127 22.30 2.27 4.66
N ARG A 128 21.90 1.61 3.57
CA ARG A 128 21.54 2.28 2.31
C ARG A 128 20.24 3.04 2.43
N SER A 129 19.23 2.43 3.07
CA SER A 129 17.94 3.07 3.33
C SER A 129 18.10 4.30 4.23
N ALA A 130 18.90 4.22 5.28
CA ALA A 130 19.18 5.35 6.14
C ALA A 130 19.74 6.57 5.39
N ARG A 131 20.58 6.34 4.37
CA ARG A 131 21.06 7.42 3.49
C ARG A 131 20.00 7.90 2.50
N MET A 132 19.23 6.97 1.90
CA MET A 132 18.21 7.30 0.92
C MET A 132 17.06 8.11 1.52
N PHE A 133 16.64 7.75 2.72
CA PHE A 133 15.53 8.39 3.44
C PHE A 133 15.99 9.53 4.37
N GLY A 134 17.26 9.92 4.31
CA GLY A 134 17.79 11.04 5.09
C GLY A 134 17.82 10.81 6.59
N THR A 135 17.84 9.57 7.10
CA THR A 135 17.76 9.24 8.55
C THR A 135 18.88 9.90 9.38
N PHE A 136 19.98 10.30 8.75
CA PHE A 136 21.10 10.98 9.41
C PHE A 136 20.96 12.51 9.42
N LEU A 137 19.93 13.07 8.79
CA LEU A 137 19.65 14.50 8.82
C LEU A 137 19.09 14.92 10.19
N PRO A 138 19.26 16.17 10.60
CA PRO A 138 18.58 16.75 11.74
C PRO A 138 17.04 16.60 11.60
N GLU A 139 16.36 16.48 12.75
CA GLU A 139 14.90 16.23 12.72
C GLU A 139 14.11 17.34 12.01
N GLU A 140 14.58 18.57 12.10
CA GLU A 140 14.00 19.73 11.42
C GLU A 140 14.14 19.71 9.90
N GLU A 141 15.05 18.90 9.36
CA GLU A 141 15.23 18.70 7.93
C GLU A 141 14.49 17.49 7.38
N LEU A 142 13.97 16.62 8.26
CA LEU A 142 13.22 15.41 7.93
C LEU A 142 11.72 15.70 7.77
N ILE A 143 11.34 16.54 6.82
CA ILE A 143 9.95 16.95 6.62
C ILE A 143 9.16 15.80 5.98
N ASN A 144 9.64 15.27 4.85
CA ASN A 144 9.05 14.11 4.17
C ASN A 144 10.08 13.42 3.26
N VAL A 145 9.74 12.24 2.75
CA VAL A 145 10.60 11.45 1.86
C VAL A 145 10.15 11.45 0.40
N GLY A 146 9.28 12.38 0.03
CA GLY A 146 8.82 12.58 -1.34
C GLY A 146 7.55 11.81 -1.71
N ILE A 147 7.29 10.64 -1.14
CA ILE A 147 6.10 9.80 -1.37
C ILE A 147 5.23 9.65 -0.13
N GLY A 148 5.67 10.16 1.00
CA GLY A 148 4.98 10.14 2.28
C GLY A 148 5.79 10.85 3.36
N PRO A 149 5.35 10.85 4.61
CA PRO A 149 6.13 11.34 5.74
C PRO A 149 7.36 10.45 5.99
N ARG A 150 8.16 10.78 6.99
CA ARG A 150 9.35 10.00 7.36
C ARG A 150 8.99 8.59 7.82
N LEU A 151 9.93 7.66 7.63
CA LEU A 151 9.84 6.28 8.16
C LEU A 151 9.79 6.27 9.70
N ASN A 152 8.85 5.53 10.25
CA ASN A 152 8.70 5.32 11.69
C ASN A 152 9.14 3.93 12.18
N VAL A 153 9.82 3.16 11.34
CA VAL A 153 10.26 1.79 11.66
C VAL A 153 11.13 1.68 12.92
N SER A 154 11.82 2.75 13.30
CA SER A 154 12.62 2.79 14.53
C SER A 154 11.79 3.01 15.81
N LYS A 155 10.51 3.41 15.68
CA LYS A 155 9.65 3.71 16.82
C LYS A 155 9.00 2.47 17.44
N SER A 156 9.00 1.35 16.73
CA SER A 156 8.46 0.09 17.24
C SER A 156 9.21 -1.11 16.65
N PRO A 157 9.19 -2.28 17.32
CA PRO A 157 9.70 -3.51 16.73
C PRO A 157 9.04 -3.82 15.39
N ASN A 158 9.75 -4.54 14.52
CA ASN A 158 9.18 -5.07 13.30
C ASN A 158 7.93 -5.92 13.62
N GLY A 159 6.80 -5.52 13.10
CA GLY A 159 5.50 -6.16 13.31
C GLY A 159 5.02 -6.97 12.11
N TYR A 160 5.93 -7.44 11.25
CA TYR A 160 5.57 -8.34 10.18
C TYR A 160 4.93 -9.63 10.70
N VAL A 161 3.87 -10.05 10.05
CA VAL A 161 3.21 -11.33 10.30
C VAL A 161 3.19 -12.11 9.00
N LYS A 162 3.68 -13.35 9.05
CA LYS A 162 3.68 -14.25 7.88
C LYS A 162 2.24 -14.48 7.39
N PRO A 163 2.00 -14.43 6.06
CA PRO A 163 0.70 -14.75 5.48
C PRO A 163 0.21 -16.16 5.84
N ASP A 164 -1.08 -16.26 6.12
CA ASP A 164 -1.78 -17.53 6.37
C ASP A 164 -2.37 -18.12 5.09
N LEU A 165 -2.79 -17.25 4.16
CA LEU A 165 -3.36 -17.60 2.86
C LEU A 165 -2.51 -16.96 1.76
N THR A 166 -1.97 -17.79 0.89
CA THR A 166 -1.17 -17.32 -0.23
C THR A 166 -1.70 -17.86 -1.56
N PHE A 167 -1.35 -17.19 -2.65
CA PHE A 167 -1.71 -17.57 -4.01
C PHE A 167 -0.59 -17.16 -4.98
N SER A 168 -0.57 -17.74 -6.19
CA SER A 168 0.41 -17.41 -7.23
C SER A 168 -0.13 -16.42 -8.27
N ASP A 169 -1.22 -16.74 -8.95
CA ASP A 169 -1.70 -15.95 -10.09
C ASP A 169 -2.90 -15.08 -9.73
N GLU A 170 -3.98 -15.71 -9.26
CA GLU A 170 -5.21 -15.03 -8.85
C GLU A 170 -5.87 -15.73 -7.66
N LEU A 171 -6.59 -14.93 -6.86
CA LEU A 171 -7.45 -15.44 -5.79
C LEU A 171 -8.75 -14.63 -5.77
N LYS A 172 -9.89 -15.33 -5.84
CA LYS A 172 -11.23 -14.75 -5.66
C LYS A 172 -11.83 -15.27 -4.38
N ILE A 173 -12.18 -14.37 -3.48
CA ILE A 173 -12.66 -14.71 -2.14
C ILE A 173 -13.73 -13.74 -1.69
N THR A 174 -14.61 -14.18 -0.80
CA THR A 174 -15.57 -13.31 -0.12
C THR A 174 -15.29 -13.30 1.37
N ILE A 175 -15.05 -12.13 1.93
CA ILE A 175 -14.83 -11.93 3.37
C ILE A 175 -15.80 -10.86 3.87
N SER A 176 -16.54 -11.17 4.94
CA SER A 176 -17.54 -10.24 5.54
C SER A 176 -18.50 -9.63 4.52
N GLY A 177 -18.88 -10.41 3.49
CA GLY A 177 -19.80 -9.99 2.43
C GLY A 177 -19.14 -9.16 1.32
N ILE A 178 -17.85 -8.89 1.40
CA ILE A 178 -17.08 -8.18 0.37
C ILE A 178 -16.50 -9.20 -0.61
N GLU A 179 -16.84 -9.08 -1.88
CA GLU A 179 -16.18 -9.80 -2.95
C GLU A 179 -14.84 -9.15 -3.28
N ILE A 180 -13.77 -9.94 -3.23
CA ILE A 180 -12.38 -9.50 -3.42
C ILE A 180 -11.76 -10.36 -4.50
N GLU A 181 -11.14 -9.73 -5.46
CA GLU A 181 -10.32 -10.39 -6.46
C GLU A 181 -8.89 -9.84 -6.33
N LEU A 182 -7.94 -10.74 -6.15
CA LEU A 182 -6.52 -10.46 -6.04
C LEU A 182 -5.82 -11.03 -7.28
N TYR A 183 -4.93 -10.26 -7.87
CA TYR A 183 -4.20 -10.66 -9.07
C TYR A 183 -2.72 -10.39 -8.89
N HIS A 184 -1.89 -11.36 -9.22
CA HIS A 184 -0.45 -11.15 -9.34
C HIS A 184 -0.17 -10.17 -10.49
N ALA A 185 0.60 -9.15 -10.19
CA ALA A 185 0.87 -8.05 -11.11
C ALA A 185 2.26 -7.49 -10.83
N PRO A 186 3.33 -8.22 -11.22
CA PRO A 186 4.70 -7.79 -10.94
C PRO A 186 4.99 -6.43 -11.58
N GLY A 187 5.78 -5.62 -10.88
CA GLY A 187 6.15 -4.29 -11.31
C GLY A 187 7.19 -3.70 -10.38
N GLU A 188 6.80 -2.92 -9.37
CA GLU A 188 7.75 -2.44 -8.38
C GLU A 188 8.46 -3.58 -7.66
N THR A 189 7.76 -4.65 -7.33
CA THR A 189 8.33 -5.91 -6.83
C THR A 189 7.78 -7.11 -7.58
N ASN A 190 8.49 -8.24 -7.48
CA ASN A 190 8.08 -9.45 -8.18
C ASN A 190 6.84 -10.11 -7.56
N ASP A 191 6.58 -9.89 -6.27
CA ASP A 191 5.41 -10.40 -5.54
C ASP A 191 4.23 -9.41 -5.50
N GLN A 192 4.32 -8.32 -6.25
CA GLN A 192 3.29 -7.28 -6.28
C GLN A 192 1.95 -7.86 -6.73
N ILE A 193 0.90 -7.56 -5.99
CA ILE A 193 -0.48 -7.82 -6.39
C ILE A 193 -1.27 -6.52 -6.47
N PHE A 194 -2.40 -6.55 -7.17
CA PHE A 194 -3.44 -5.55 -6.97
C PHE A 194 -4.72 -6.18 -6.42
N VAL A 195 -5.49 -5.36 -5.73
CA VAL A 195 -6.81 -5.72 -5.20
C VAL A 195 -7.88 -5.07 -6.06
N TRP A 196 -8.80 -5.88 -6.57
CA TRP A 196 -10.01 -5.42 -7.24
C TRP A 196 -11.24 -5.72 -6.39
N LEU A 197 -12.07 -4.73 -6.18
CA LEU A 197 -13.35 -4.85 -5.49
C LEU A 197 -14.49 -4.60 -6.49
N PRO A 198 -15.06 -5.65 -7.10
CA PRO A 198 -16.01 -5.52 -8.22
C PRO A 198 -17.23 -4.66 -7.90
N LYS A 199 -17.87 -4.88 -6.75
CA LYS A 199 -19.05 -4.11 -6.31
C LYS A 199 -18.71 -2.67 -5.98
N HIS A 200 -17.50 -2.39 -5.53
CA HIS A 200 -17.01 -1.05 -5.23
C HIS A 200 -16.47 -0.32 -6.47
N LYS A 201 -16.23 -1.05 -7.57
CA LYS A 201 -15.52 -0.55 -8.78
C LYS A 201 -14.18 0.09 -8.44
N SER A 202 -13.52 -0.46 -7.44
CA SER A 202 -12.34 0.10 -6.80
C SER A 202 -11.12 -0.76 -7.01
N LEU A 203 -10.02 -0.13 -7.41
CA LEU A 203 -8.72 -0.75 -7.64
C LEU A 203 -7.72 -0.22 -6.61
N MET A 204 -7.00 -1.12 -5.93
CA MET A 204 -5.86 -0.83 -5.09
C MET A 204 -4.62 -1.45 -5.75
N PRO A 205 -3.81 -0.65 -6.45
CA PRO A 205 -2.72 -1.13 -7.29
C PRO A 205 -1.41 -1.42 -6.52
N GLY A 206 -1.41 -1.24 -5.20
CA GLY A 206 -0.17 -1.19 -4.44
C GLY A 206 0.74 -0.06 -4.94
N ASP A 207 2.01 -0.38 -5.17
CA ASP A 207 3.01 0.57 -5.63
C ASP A 207 3.22 0.57 -7.15
N ASN A 208 2.41 -0.21 -7.87
CA ASN A 208 2.52 -0.24 -9.34
C ASN A 208 2.09 1.07 -10.00
N ILE A 209 1.24 1.87 -9.34
CA ILE A 209 0.80 3.16 -9.87
C ILE A 209 0.40 4.14 -8.75
N TYR A 210 0.96 5.34 -8.78
CA TYR A 210 0.64 6.47 -7.91
C TYR A 210 1.02 7.80 -8.61
N LYS A 211 0.65 8.95 -8.04
CA LYS A 211 0.80 10.26 -8.70
C LYS A 211 2.23 10.83 -8.66
N THR A 212 3.25 10.02 -8.86
CA THR A 212 4.63 10.46 -9.03
C THR A 212 5.31 9.67 -10.13
N PHE A 213 6.60 9.95 -10.41
CA PHE A 213 7.37 9.18 -11.38
C PHE A 213 7.50 7.72 -10.91
N PRO A 214 7.36 6.72 -11.80
CA PRO A 214 7.54 5.31 -11.46
C PRO A 214 8.90 5.04 -10.84
N ASN A 215 8.92 4.30 -9.74
CA ASN A 215 10.16 3.96 -9.04
C ASN A 215 10.88 2.79 -9.75
N LEU A 216 11.43 3.05 -10.93
CA LEU A 216 12.08 2.04 -11.77
C LEU A 216 13.35 1.46 -11.12
N TYR A 217 14.00 2.22 -10.25
CA TYR A 217 15.19 1.80 -9.52
C TYR A 217 15.38 2.61 -8.24
N THR A 218 15.71 1.97 -7.13
CA THR A 218 15.99 2.65 -5.87
C THR A 218 17.48 2.75 -5.57
N ILE A 219 17.92 3.88 -5.01
CA ILE A 219 19.33 4.11 -4.62
C ILE A 219 19.80 3.10 -3.57
N ARG A 220 18.90 2.65 -2.68
CA ARG A 220 19.22 1.60 -1.68
C ARG A 220 19.55 0.24 -2.31
N GLY A 221 19.21 0.06 -3.56
CA GLY A 221 19.33 -1.18 -4.31
C GLY A 221 18.09 -2.08 -4.14
N THR A 222 17.70 -2.71 -5.22
CA THR A 222 16.65 -3.73 -5.27
C THR A 222 17.04 -4.80 -6.27
N THR A 223 16.22 -5.86 -6.37
CA THR A 223 16.22 -6.73 -7.54
C THR A 223 15.87 -5.93 -8.80
N HIS A 224 16.24 -6.44 -9.95
CA HIS A 224 15.83 -5.86 -11.23
C HIS A 224 14.30 -5.78 -11.29
N ARG A 225 13.79 -4.62 -11.70
CA ARG A 225 12.36 -4.41 -11.96
C ARG A 225 12.12 -4.63 -13.44
N ASP A 226 11.34 -5.65 -13.76
CA ASP A 226 10.98 -5.97 -15.15
C ASP A 226 9.97 -4.96 -15.67
N VAL A 227 10.46 -4.02 -16.46
CA VAL A 227 9.63 -2.96 -17.05
C VAL A 227 8.55 -3.53 -17.97
N THR A 228 8.85 -4.59 -18.72
CA THR A 228 7.89 -5.23 -19.62
C THR A 228 6.75 -5.85 -18.83
N GLY A 229 7.06 -6.66 -17.82
CA GLY A 229 6.04 -7.23 -16.93
C GLY A 229 5.24 -6.16 -16.18
N TRP A 230 5.88 -5.03 -15.83
CA TRP A 230 5.17 -3.90 -15.21
C TRP A 230 4.15 -3.26 -16.16
N ILE A 231 4.50 -3.09 -17.44
CA ILE A 231 3.57 -2.59 -18.47
C ILE A 231 2.37 -3.54 -18.61
N GLU A 232 2.61 -4.85 -18.71
CA GLU A 232 1.55 -5.86 -18.79
C GLU A 232 0.62 -5.80 -17.57
N SER A 233 1.18 -5.62 -16.38
CA SER A 233 0.42 -5.45 -15.14
C SER A 233 -0.46 -4.20 -15.15
N LEU A 234 0.05 -3.08 -15.66
CA LEU A 234 -0.73 -1.83 -15.80
C LEU A 234 -1.84 -1.95 -16.84
N ASP A 235 -1.59 -2.62 -17.96
CA ASP A 235 -2.62 -2.88 -18.98
C ASP A 235 -3.71 -3.80 -18.43
N LEU A 236 -3.34 -4.83 -17.67
CA LEU A 236 -4.30 -5.67 -16.97
C LEU A 236 -5.17 -4.84 -16.01
N MET A 237 -4.58 -4.06 -15.12
CA MET A 237 -5.31 -3.19 -14.18
C MET A 237 -6.26 -2.23 -14.90
N LYS A 238 -5.80 -1.61 -15.98
CA LYS A 238 -6.59 -0.69 -16.82
C LYS A 238 -7.82 -1.38 -17.42
N SER A 239 -7.74 -2.66 -17.76
CA SER A 239 -8.83 -3.44 -18.37
C SER A 239 -10.04 -3.65 -17.45
N PHE A 240 -9.89 -3.42 -16.13
CA PHE A 240 -11.01 -3.48 -15.16
C PHE A 240 -11.87 -2.21 -15.16
N TYR A 241 -11.45 -1.14 -15.85
CA TYR A 241 -12.19 0.13 -15.93
C TYR A 241 -12.61 0.70 -14.56
N PRO A 242 -11.67 0.86 -13.60
CA PRO A 242 -12.00 1.32 -12.26
C PRO A 242 -12.62 2.72 -12.25
N GLU A 243 -13.55 2.95 -11.31
CA GLU A 243 -14.12 4.27 -11.03
C GLU A 243 -13.41 4.95 -9.84
N TYR A 244 -12.74 4.14 -9.00
CA TYR A 244 -11.95 4.56 -7.85
C TYR A 244 -10.58 3.89 -7.91
N LEU A 245 -9.51 4.67 -7.77
CA LEU A 245 -8.13 4.20 -7.68
C LEU A 245 -7.55 4.64 -6.34
N PHE A 246 -7.17 3.67 -5.51
CA PHE A 246 -6.62 3.89 -4.18
C PHE A 246 -5.16 3.42 -4.13
N PRO A 247 -4.18 4.26 -4.52
CA PRO A 247 -2.78 3.87 -4.53
C PRO A 247 -2.20 3.79 -3.12
N SER A 248 -1.17 3.00 -2.93
CA SER A 248 -0.51 2.91 -1.62
C SER A 248 0.36 4.12 -1.29
N HIS A 249 0.63 4.99 -2.26
CA HIS A 249 1.23 6.31 -2.06
C HIS A 249 0.41 7.39 -2.77
N THR A 250 0.52 8.63 -2.29
CA THR A 250 -0.21 9.80 -2.80
C THR A 250 -1.74 9.70 -2.61
N ARG A 251 -2.48 10.68 -3.12
CA ARG A 251 -3.94 10.75 -2.96
C ARG A 251 -4.70 9.84 -3.92
N PRO A 252 -5.88 9.36 -3.52
CA PRO A 252 -6.79 8.63 -4.39
C PRO A 252 -7.16 9.41 -5.66
N VAL A 253 -7.56 8.68 -6.68
CA VAL A 253 -8.06 9.23 -7.93
C VAL A 253 -9.46 8.72 -8.18
N ILE A 254 -10.38 9.63 -8.46
CA ILE A 254 -11.80 9.32 -8.65
C ILE A 254 -12.24 9.72 -10.06
N GLY A 255 -12.97 8.82 -10.69
CA GLY A 255 -13.52 9.04 -12.03
C GLY A 255 -12.72 8.35 -13.14
N LYS A 256 -13.45 7.67 -14.03
CA LYS A 256 -12.87 6.84 -15.11
C LYS A 256 -11.88 7.59 -15.98
N ASN A 257 -12.18 8.84 -16.34
CA ASN A 257 -11.34 9.63 -17.22
C ASN A 257 -10.00 10.00 -16.55
N GLU A 258 -10.04 10.45 -15.29
CA GLU A 258 -8.85 10.81 -14.53
C GLU A 258 -7.96 9.58 -14.31
N ILE A 259 -8.56 8.44 -13.94
CA ILE A 259 -7.85 7.18 -13.75
C ILE A 259 -7.22 6.72 -15.07
N ASN A 260 -7.97 6.75 -16.17
CA ASN A 260 -7.43 6.39 -17.49
C ASN A 260 -6.26 7.30 -17.90
N ASN A 261 -6.33 8.59 -17.63
CA ASN A 261 -5.25 9.53 -17.89
C ASN A 261 -3.99 9.20 -17.10
N ILE A 262 -4.13 8.78 -15.83
CA ILE A 262 -3.00 8.35 -15.01
C ILE A 262 -2.36 7.09 -15.60
N PHE A 263 -3.14 6.09 -16.00
CA PHE A 263 -2.62 4.90 -16.65
C PHE A 263 -1.85 5.24 -17.94
N ILE A 264 -2.42 6.09 -18.80
CA ILE A 264 -1.76 6.52 -20.04
C ILE A 264 -0.44 7.24 -19.74
N THR A 265 -0.46 8.15 -18.75
CA THR A 265 0.75 8.89 -18.36
C THR A 265 1.83 7.95 -17.82
N TYR A 266 1.44 7.02 -16.94
CA TYR A 266 2.36 6.08 -16.32
C TYR A 266 2.97 5.12 -17.35
N LEU A 267 2.14 4.55 -18.23
CA LEU A 267 2.61 3.74 -19.36
C LEU A 267 3.58 4.51 -20.26
N SER A 268 3.28 5.79 -20.57
CA SER A 268 4.16 6.64 -21.37
C SER A 268 5.50 6.94 -20.69
N LEU A 269 5.58 6.89 -19.37
CA LEU A 269 6.84 7.11 -18.62
C LEU A 269 7.69 5.83 -18.53
N ILE A 270 7.07 4.67 -18.60
CA ILE A 270 7.74 3.37 -18.51
C ILE A 270 8.22 2.88 -19.89
N HIS A 271 7.48 3.18 -20.96
CA HIS A 271 7.89 2.91 -22.36
C HIS A 271 9.09 3.75 -22.80
#